data_6fb817ff7bc484dccac66cb87dbc41f6
#
_entry.id   6fb817ff7bc484dccac66cb87dbc41f6
#
_cell.length_a   1.000
_cell.length_b   1.000
_cell.length_c   1.000
_cell.angle_alpha   90.00
_cell.angle_beta   90.00
_cell.angle_gamma   90.00
#
_symmetry.space_group_name_H-M   'P 1'
#
loop_
_entity.id
_entity.type
_entity.pdbx_description
1 polymer ?
#
loop_
_entity_poly.entity_id
_entity_poly.type
_entity_poly.pdbx_seq_one_letter_code
_entity_poly.pdbx_strand_id
1 'polypeptide(L)'
;MNILLLIAHGSRREESNLEIESLVKKITSLNNEEFDSVIHGFLEFASPNIEEAIQKCSDMGASSVTILPYFLSAGVHITRDIPEEISKAYAKNPNLKIKIANYFGSRVEIAEILIKTALDLK
;
A
#
# COMPACT_ATOMS: atom_id res chain seq x y z
N MET A 1 -5.99 -7.17 -15.64
CA MET A 1 -6.32 -6.15 -14.60
C MET A 1 -5.08 -5.81 -13.82
N ASN A 2 -4.84 -4.52 -13.63
CA ASN A 2 -3.68 -3.99 -12.92
C ASN A 2 -4.15 -3.30 -11.65
N ILE A 3 -3.70 -3.76 -10.49
CA ILE A 3 -4.18 -3.26 -9.18
C ILE A 3 -3.06 -2.56 -8.42
N LEU A 4 -3.39 -1.41 -7.82
CA LEU A 4 -2.50 -0.73 -6.87
C LEU A 4 -2.88 -1.18 -5.46
N LEU A 5 -1.91 -1.74 -4.74
CA LEU A 5 -2.09 -2.19 -3.37
C LEU A 5 -1.27 -1.32 -2.42
N LEU A 6 -1.97 -0.51 -1.64
CA LEU A 6 -1.36 0.35 -0.63
C LEU A 6 -1.18 -0.48 0.65
N ILE A 7 0.04 -0.60 1.12
CA ILE A 7 0.34 -1.32 2.37
C ILE A 7 0.69 -0.32 3.45
N ALA A 8 -0.10 -0.30 4.52
CA ALA A 8 0.16 0.51 5.70
C ALA A 8 0.55 -0.39 6.86
N HIS A 9 1.07 0.20 7.93
CA HIS A 9 1.51 -0.57 9.09
C HIS A 9 0.37 -1.34 9.75
N GLY A 10 -0.76 -0.67 9.92
CA GLY A 10 -1.88 -1.20 10.68
C GLY A 10 -1.83 -0.72 12.12
N SER A 11 -2.96 -0.69 12.77
CA SER A 11 -3.08 -0.20 14.15
C SER A 11 -4.17 -0.98 14.89
N ARG A 12 -4.04 -1.04 16.20
CA ARG A 12 -5.11 -1.56 17.06
C ARG A 12 -6.22 -0.53 17.21
N ARG A 13 -5.93 0.72 16.87
CA ARG A 13 -6.94 1.80 16.85
C ARG A 13 -7.64 1.79 15.51
N GLU A 14 -8.93 1.49 15.53
CA GLU A 14 -9.71 1.42 14.31
C GLU A 14 -9.73 2.72 13.52
N GLU A 15 -9.73 3.86 14.21
CA GLU A 15 -9.72 5.18 13.55
C GLU A 15 -8.51 5.34 12.62
N SER A 16 -7.35 4.83 13.02
CA SER A 16 -6.15 4.90 12.19
C SER A 16 -6.29 4.07 10.94
N ASN A 17 -6.93 2.90 11.04
CA ASN A 17 -7.14 2.03 9.90
C ASN A 17 -8.17 2.63 8.94
N LEU A 18 -9.19 3.30 9.47
CA LEU A 18 -10.20 3.99 8.67
C LEU A 18 -9.60 5.15 7.87
N GLU A 19 -8.57 5.81 8.39
CA GLU A 19 -7.85 6.84 7.65
C GLU A 19 -7.21 6.27 6.38
N ILE A 20 -6.71 5.04 6.46
CA ILE A 20 -6.12 4.37 5.29
C ILE A 20 -7.22 4.08 4.26
N GLU A 21 -8.38 3.61 4.69
CA GLU A 21 -9.51 3.38 3.78
C GLU A 21 -9.94 4.67 3.10
N SER A 22 -9.97 5.78 3.85
CA SER A 22 -10.30 7.10 3.30
C SER A 22 -9.25 7.55 2.28
N LEU A 23 -7.98 7.29 2.56
CA LEU A 23 -6.89 7.62 1.65
C LEU A 23 -7.03 6.84 0.34
N VAL A 24 -7.36 5.56 0.42
CA VAL A 24 -7.60 4.74 -0.77
C VAL A 24 -8.72 5.31 -1.63
N LYS A 25 -9.81 5.79 -1.00
CA LYS A 25 -10.91 6.42 -1.73
C LYS A 25 -10.44 7.68 -2.45
N LYS A 26 -9.60 8.50 -1.81
CA LYS A 26 -9.03 9.70 -2.44
C LYS A 26 -8.14 9.33 -3.62
N ILE A 27 -7.29 8.33 -3.45
CA ILE A 27 -6.42 7.85 -4.52
C ILE A 27 -7.27 7.34 -5.69
N THR A 28 -8.32 6.59 -5.40
CA THR A 28 -9.22 6.07 -6.43
C THR A 28 -9.83 7.20 -7.25
N SER A 29 -10.25 8.29 -6.59
CA SER A 29 -10.86 9.42 -7.30
C SER A 29 -9.85 10.20 -8.14
N LEU A 30 -8.57 10.14 -7.81
CA LEU A 30 -7.49 10.79 -8.56
C LEU A 30 -6.85 9.89 -9.59
N ASN A 31 -7.14 8.60 -9.54
CA ASN A 31 -6.57 7.61 -10.44
C ASN A 31 -7.00 7.90 -11.88
N ASN A 32 -6.02 8.05 -12.76
CA ASN A 32 -6.24 8.45 -14.15
C ASN A 32 -6.19 7.25 -15.12
N GLU A 33 -6.77 6.14 -14.71
CA GLU A 33 -6.86 4.91 -15.50
C GLU A 33 -5.55 4.09 -15.56
N GLU A 34 -4.52 4.49 -14.82
CA GLU A 34 -3.29 3.71 -14.73
C GLU A 34 -3.52 2.37 -14.02
N PHE A 35 -4.45 2.36 -13.07
CA PHE A 35 -4.82 1.16 -12.32
C PHE A 35 -6.32 0.90 -12.45
N ASP A 36 -6.66 -0.36 -12.62
CA ASP A 36 -8.07 -0.77 -12.69
C ASP A 36 -8.75 -0.69 -11.33
N SER A 37 -8.00 -0.83 -10.27
CA SER A 37 -8.52 -0.75 -8.91
C SER A 37 -7.40 -0.36 -7.93
N VAL A 38 -7.80 0.24 -6.82
CA VAL A 38 -6.89 0.60 -5.73
C VAL A 38 -7.46 -0.01 -4.46
N ILE A 39 -6.66 -0.81 -3.77
CA ILE A 39 -7.05 -1.45 -2.52
C ILE A 39 -5.95 -1.27 -1.47
N HIS A 40 -6.23 -1.69 -0.25
CA HIS A 40 -5.26 -1.58 0.84
C HIS A 40 -5.04 -2.92 1.54
N GLY A 41 -3.93 -3.00 2.25
CA GLY A 41 -3.62 -4.09 3.16
C GLY A 41 -2.77 -3.55 4.30
N PHE A 42 -2.65 -4.33 5.36
CA PHE A 42 -1.92 -3.93 6.56
C PHE A 42 -0.83 -4.95 6.88
N LEU A 43 0.29 -4.43 7.39
CA LEU A 43 1.39 -5.29 7.81
C LEU A 43 1.00 -6.12 9.02
N GLU A 44 0.34 -5.49 9.99
CA GLU A 44 -0.10 -6.16 11.22
C GLU A 44 -1.30 -5.44 11.86
N PHE A 45 -1.88 -6.05 12.88
CA PHE A 45 -2.97 -5.51 13.72
C PHE A 45 -4.34 -5.33 13.05
N ALA A 46 -4.44 -5.37 11.74
CA ALA A 46 -5.69 -5.12 11.05
C ALA A 46 -5.79 -5.99 9.80
N SER A 47 -7.01 -6.15 9.31
CA SER A 47 -7.30 -6.92 8.10
C SER A 47 -7.70 -6.00 6.96
N PRO A 48 -7.40 -6.36 5.71
CA PRO A 48 -6.66 -7.57 5.33
C PRO A 48 -5.15 -7.40 5.60
N ASN A 49 -4.47 -8.50 5.90
CA ASN A 49 -3.02 -8.49 5.95
C ASN A 49 -2.47 -8.56 4.52
N ILE A 50 -1.14 -8.54 4.36
CA ILE A 50 -0.52 -8.51 3.03
C ILE A 50 -0.91 -9.74 2.21
N GLU A 51 -0.82 -10.92 2.81
CA GLU A 51 -1.14 -12.16 2.11
C GLU A 51 -2.59 -12.20 1.66
N GLU A 52 -3.51 -11.80 2.55
CA GLU A 52 -4.94 -11.71 2.25
C GLU A 52 -5.22 -10.69 1.15
N ALA A 53 -4.56 -9.54 1.20
CA ALA A 53 -4.76 -8.49 0.21
C ALA A 53 -4.28 -8.92 -1.18
N ILE A 54 -3.15 -9.61 -1.26
CA ILE A 54 -2.64 -10.14 -2.53
C ILE A 54 -3.57 -11.23 -3.05
N GLN A 55 -4.07 -12.09 -2.17
CA GLN A 55 -5.05 -13.10 -2.56
C GLN A 55 -6.31 -12.45 -3.12
N LYS A 56 -6.76 -11.36 -2.51
CA LYS A 56 -7.90 -10.60 -3.00
C LYS A 56 -7.65 -10.07 -4.42
N CYS A 57 -6.44 -9.57 -4.69
CA CYS A 57 -6.07 -9.14 -6.03
C CYS A 57 -6.21 -10.29 -7.04
N SER A 58 -5.71 -11.46 -6.67
CA SER A 58 -5.81 -12.65 -7.52
C SER A 58 -7.27 -13.02 -7.77
N ASP A 59 -8.09 -13.00 -6.72
CA ASP A 59 -9.51 -13.32 -6.83
C ASP A 59 -10.27 -12.32 -7.69
N MET A 60 -9.83 -11.08 -7.73
CA MET A 60 -10.42 -10.05 -8.60
C MET A 60 -10.02 -10.19 -10.06
N GLY A 61 -9.11 -11.10 -10.37
CA GLY A 61 -8.66 -11.31 -11.74
C GLY A 61 -7.43 -10.50 -12.12
N ALA A 62 -6.64 -10.05 -11.14
CA ALA A 62 -5.44 -9.28 -11.42
C ALA A 62 -4.41 -10.10 -12.17
N SER A 63 -3.80 -9.50 -13.19
CA SER A 63 -2.62 -10.04 -13.86
C SER A 63 -1.36 -9.42 -13.24
N SER A 64 -1.46 -8.21 -12.71
CA SER A 64 -0.34 -7.54 -12.05
C SER A 64 -0.82 -6.71 -10.85
N VAL A 65 0.06 -6.61 -9.86
CA VAL A 65 -0.17 -5.82 -8.66
C VAL A 65 1.07 -4.95 -8.42
N THR A 66 0.85 -3.67 -8.23
CA THR A 66 1.90 -2.75 -7.79
C THR A 66 1.70 -2.50 -6.30
N ILE A 67 2.68 -2.87 -5.49
CA ILE A 67 2.63 -2.69 -4.05
C ILE A 67 3.31 -1.37 -3.70
N LEU A 68 2.60 -0.51 -3.00
CA LEU A 68 3.12 0.76 -2.52
C LEU A 68 3.19 0.74 -1.00
N PRO A 69 4.41 0.66 -0.44
CA PRO A 69 4.57 0.73 1.01
C PRO A 69 4.36 2.16 1.51
N TYR A 70 3.30 2.36 2.27
CA TYR A 70 2.96 3.68 2.81
C TYR A 70 3.63 3.86 4.17
N PHE A 71 4.93 4.17 4.12
CA PHE A 71 5.79 4.35 5.28
C PHE A 71 6.70 5.55 5.07
N LEU A 72 7.00 6.27 6.12
CA LEU A 72 7.86 7.46 6.04
C LEU A 72 9.34 7.13 6.09
N SER A 73 9.72 6.03 6.71
CA SER A 73 11.12 5.64 6.82
C SER A 73 11.33 4.17 6.50
N ALA A 74 12.54 3.83 6.08
CA ALA A 74 12.93 2.47 5.77
C ALA A 74 13.43 1.78 7.04
N GLY A 75 12.54 1.14 7.78
CA GLY A 75 12.91 0.33 8.92
C GLY A 75 12.87 -1.16 8.56
N VAL A 76 12.91 -2.02 9.56
CA VAL A 76 12.89 -3.46 9.39
C VAL A 76 11.60 -3.91 8.68
N HIS A 77 10.50 -3.18 8.85
CA HIS A 77 9.23 -3.49 8.19
C HIS A 77 9.34 -3.40 6.66
N ILE A 78 10.11 -2.40 6.17
CA ILE A 78 10.30 -2.24 4.71
C ILE A 78 11.34 -3.22 4.19
N THR A 79 12.46 -3.38 4.90
CA THR A 79 13.60 -4.14 4.38
C THR A 79 13.45 -5.64 4.52
N ARG A 80 12.65 -6.10 5.48
CA ARG A 80 12.50 -7.53 5.75
C ARG A 80 11.05 -7.99 5.74
N ASP A 81 10.19 -7.40 6.57
CA ASP A 81 8.86 -7.94 6.83
C ASP A 81 7.96 -7.94 5.59
N ILE A 82 7.94 -6.82 4.85
CA ILE A 82 7.11 -6.72 3.65
C ILE A 82 7.59 -7.70 2.57
N PRO A 83 8.89 -7.76 2.22
CA PRO A 83 9.35 -8.76 1.26
C PRO A 83 9.05 -10.20 1.66
N GLU A 84 9.15 -10.54 2.94
CA GLU A 84 8.83 -11.88 3.43
C GLU A 84 7.36 -12.23 3.21
N GLU A 85 6.45 -11.31 3.55
CA GLU A 85 5.01 -11.53 3.38
C GLU A 85 4.65 -11.63 1.90
N ILE A 86 5.29 -10.82 1.06
CA ILE A 86 5.06 -10.88 -0.39
C ILE A 86 5.53 -12.21 -0.96
N SER A 87 6.67 -12.72 -0.49
CA SER A 87 7.17 -14.03 -0.94
C SER A 87 6.19 -15.15 -0.62
N LYS A 88 5.60 -15.13 0.58
CA LYS A 88 4.58 -16.11 0.96
C LYS A 88 3.36 -16.05 0.05
N ALA A 89 2.91 -14.84 -0.24
CA ALA A 89 1.74 -14.64 -1.11
C ALA A 89 2.04 -15.05 -2.55
N TYR A 90 3.24 -14.76 -3.04
CA TYR A 90 3.66 -15.14 -4.39
C TYR A 90 3.70 -16.66 -4.54
N ALA A 91 4.13 -17.39 -3.51
CA ALA A 91 4.17 -18.85 -3.56
C ALA A 91 2.77 -19.44 -3.80
N LYS A 92 1.73 -18.78 -3.32
CA LYS A 92 0.34 -19.20 -3.52
C LYS A 92 -0.25 -18.70 -4.83
N ASN A 93 0.33 -17.65 -5.42
CA ASN A 93 -0.19 -17.01 -6.62
C ASN A 93 0.96 -16.77 -7.63
N PRO A 94 1.60 -17.85 -8.12
CA PRO A 94 2.84 -17.71 -8.92
C PRO A 94 2.65 -17.05 -10.29
N ASN A 95 1.42 -16.99 -10.78
CA ASN A 95 1.13 -16.36 -12.08
C ASN A 95 0.92 -14.84 -11.94
N LEU A 96 0.83 -14.34 -10.74
CA LEU A 96 0.59 -12.93 -10.48
C LEU A 96 1.91 -12.16 -10.58
N LYS A 97 1.94 -11.13 -11.42
CA LYS A 97 3.11 -10.26 -11.55
C LYS A 97 3.07 -9.22 -10.45
N ILE A 98 4.06 -9.24 -9.55
CA ILE A 98 4.11 -8.32 -8.42
C ILE A 98 5.30 -7.37 -8.57
N LYS A 99 5.02 -6.07 -8.49
CA LYS A 99 6.04 -5.02 -8.47
C LYS A 99 5.95 -4.31 -7.13
N ILE A 100 7.10 -3.92 -6.58
CA ILE A 100 7.16 -3.21 -5.32
C ILE A 100 7.76 -1.84 -5.57
N ALA A 101 6.99 -0.78 -5.30
CA ALA A 101 7.47 0.59 -5.39
C ALA A 101 8.34 0.90 -4.16
N ASN A 102 9.18 1.91 -4.26
CA ASN A 102 9.89 2.41 -3.10
C ASN A 102 8.88 2.95 -2.09
N TYR A 103 9.21 2.84 -0.79
CA TYR A 103 8.32 3.34 0.25
C TYR A 103 8.08 4.85 0.07
N PHE A 104 6.91 5.31 0.49
CA PHE A 104 6.46 6.68 0.25
C PHE A 104 7.46 7.73 0.74
N GLY A 105 8.05 7.54 1.91
CA GLY A 105 9.02 8.50 2.48
C GLY A 105 10.30 8.66 1.68
N SER A 106 10.55 7.80 0.68
CA SER A 106 11.73 7.91 -0.18
C SER A 106 11.57 8.99 -1.25
N ARG A 107 10.35 9.51 -1.46
CA ARG A 107 10.09 10.51 -2.49
C ARG A 107 10.69 11.86 -2.14
N VAL A 108 11.38 12.47 -3.11
CA VAL A 108 11.98 13.79 -2.90
C VAL A 108 10.92 14.87 -2.66
N GLU A 109 9.74 14.70 -3.22
CA GLU A 109 8.63 15.63 -3.07
C GLU A 109 8.11 15.73 -1.64
N ILE A 110 8.45 14.76 -0.78
CA ILE A 110 7.96 14.76 0.60
C ILE A 110 8.49 15.98 1.38
N ALA A 111 9.71 16.43 1.08
CA ALA A 111 10.26 17.64 1.70
C ALA A 111 9.44 18.87 1.35
N GLU A 112 9.01 18.98 0.10
CA GLU A 112 8.16 20.09 -0.34
C GLU A 112 6.80 20.05 0.34
N ILE A 113 6.22 18.86 0.45
CA ILE A 113 4.92 18.69 1.13
C ILE A 113 5.04 19.07 2.60
N LEU A 114 6.13 18.70 3.26
CA LEU A 114 6.36 19.04 4.66
C LEU A 114 6.45 20.56 4.85
N ILE A 115 7.15 21.26 3.96
CA ILE A 115 7.26 22.71 4.03
C ILE A 115 5.88 23.36 3.84
N LYS A 116 5.14 22.92 2.83
CA LYS A 116 3.79 23.44 2.58
C LYS A 116 2.88 23.20 3.78
N THR A 117 2.96 22.02 4.38
CA THR A 117 2.15 21.68 5.54
C THR A 117 2.47 22.58 6.72
N ALA A 118 3.75 22.88 6.93
CA ALA A 118 4.18 23.78 8.00
C ALA A 118 3.73 25.22 7.77
N LEU A 119 3.63 25.64 6.50
CA LEU A 119 3.21 27.00 6.16
C LEU A 119 1.69 27.16 6.10
N ASP A 120 0.96 26.08 5.98
CA ASP A 120 -0.50 26.07 5.86
C ASP A 120 -1.13 26.08 7.26
N LEU A 121 -0.92 27.16 7.99
CA LEU A 121 -1.45 27.33 9.35
C LEU A 121 -2.88 27.87 9.28
N LYS A 122 -3.77 27.16 9.94
CA LYS A 122 -5.18 27.54 10.00
C LYS A 122 -5.61 27.89 11.41
#